data_1bec76a241abb9deeb41c678f0930fed
#
_entry.id   1bec76a241abb9deeb41c678f0930fed
#
_cell.length_a   1.000
_cell.length_b   1.000
_cell.length_c   1.000
_cell.angle_alpha   90.00
_cell.angle_beta   90.00
_cell.angle_gamma   90.00
#
_symmetry.space_group_name_H-M   'P 1'
#
loop_
_entity.id
_entity.type
_entity.pdbx_description
1 polymer ?
#
loop_
_entity_poly.entity_id
_entity_poly.type
_entity_poly.pdbx_seq_one_letter_code
_entity_poly.pdbx_strand_id
1 'polypeptide(L)'
;MMKETITILTLSKGRMKAEAEKVFKKNKLKISRESERSLIGSIKGYPNIRVLYMNATEIIEALGKGIGDIGISGKDLWRESEQSIQSNIALAKEYNWGRSDLIVAVDTMWLDCVNPT
;
A
#
# COMPACT_ATOMS: atom_id res chain seq x y z
N MET A 1 -18.15 -2.44 9.02
CA MET A 1 -17.42 -3.25 10.02
C MET A 1 -15.93 -3.07 9.83
N MET A 2 -15.23 -2.70 10.88
CA MET A 2 -13.78 -2.51 10.78
C MET A 2 -13.06 -3.85 10.83
N LYS A 3 -12.07 -4.02 9.96
CA LYS A 3 -11.24 -5.21 10.01
C LYS A 3 -10.36 -5.17 11.25
N GLU A 4 -10.20 -6.31 11.90
CA GLU A 4 -9.32 -6.42 13.05
C GLU A 4 -7.85 -6.34 12.63
N THR A 5 -7.52 -6.87 11.46
CA THR A 5 -6.16 -6.84 10.93
C THR A 5 -6.12 -6.00 9.66
N ILE A 6 -5.18 -5.06 9.61
CA ILE A 6 -4.96 -4.20 8.45
C ILE A 6 -3.69 -4.67 7.76
N THR A 7 -3.78 -4.92 6.46
CA THR A 7 -2.63 -5.36 5.66
C THR A 7 -2.20 -4.25 4.72
N ILE A 8 -0.96 -3.80 4.87
CA ILE A 8 -0.35 -2.80 4.00
C ILE A 8 0.61 -3.50 3.04
N LEU A 9 0.45 -3.24 1.75
CA LEU A 9 1.32 -3.77 0.71
C LEU A 9 2.31 -2.71 0.31
N THR A 10 3.60 -3.02 0.34
CA THR A 10 4.64 -2.07 0.00
C THR A 10 5.72 -2.70 -0.87
N LEU A 11 6.58 -1.85 -1.44
CA LEU A 11 7.56 -2.25 -2.44
C LEU A 11 8.74 -3.00 -1.83
N SER A 12 9.00 -4.21 -2.35
CA SER A 12 10.11 -5.04 -1.89
C SER A 12 11.45 -4.66 -2.52
N LYS A 13 11.41 -4.01 -3.68
CA LYS A 13 12.61 -3.63 -4.42
C LYS A 13 12.27 -2.55 -5.44
N GLY A 14 13.29 -2.06 -6.14
CA GLY A 14 13.14 -1.07 -7.18
C GLY A 14 13.41 0.34 -6.68
N ARG A 15 13.39 1.29 -7.62
CA ARG A 15 13.73 2.68 -7.33
C ARG A 15 12.78 3.33 -6.34
N MET A 16 11.52 2.94 -6.37
CA MET A 16 10.51 3.56 -5.50
C MET A 16 10.43 2.96 -4.11
N LYS A 17 11.25 1.94 -3.83
CA LYS A 17 11.26 1.36 -2.49
C LYS A 17 11.62 2.37 -1.41
N ALA A 18 12.65 3.17 -1.68
CA ALA A 18 13.11 4.20 -0.72
C ALA A 18 12.03 5.27 -0.50
N GLU A 19 11.33 5.64 -1.56
CA GLU A 19 10.23 6.60 -1.47
C GLU A 19 9.06 6.03 -0.68
N ALA A 20 8.76 4.75 -0.87
CA ALA A 20 7.73 4.08 -0.09
C ALA A 20 8.08 4.08 1.40
N GLU A 21 9.35 3.81 1.72
CA GLU A 21 9.81 3.85 3.11
C GLU A 21 9.69 5.25 3.71
N LYS A 22 9.88 6.30 2.91
CA LYS A 22 9.67 7.67 3.36
C LYS A 22 8.22 7.95 3.74
N VAL A 23 7.27 7.33 3.04
CA VAL A 23 5.85 7.48 3.38
C VAL A 23 5.60 6.95 4.79
N PHE A 24 6.15 5.80 5.12
CA PHE A 24 6.02 5.25 6.47
C PHE A 24 6.64 6.17 7.52
N LYS A 25 7.85 6.66 7.27
CA LYS A 25 8.53 7.58 8.18
C LYS A 25 7.74 8.87 8.37
N LYS A 26 7.22 9.43 7.29
CA LYS A 26 6.46 10.67 7.34
C LYS A 26 5.21 10.54 8.19
N ASN A 27 4.64 9.36 8.23
CA ASN A 27 3.46 9.07 9.03
C ASN A 27 3.80 8.47 10.39
N LYS A 28 5.07 8.50 10.76
CA LYS A 28 5.57 8.02 12.06
C LYS A 28 5.30 6.54 12.29
N LEU A 29 5.31 5.77 11.22
CA LEU A 29 5.13 4.33 11.28
C LEU A 29 6.48 3.64 11.14
N LYS A 30 6.86 2.89 12.14
CA LYS A 30 8.14 2.19 12.13
C LYS A 30 7.93 0.72 11.83
N ILE A 31 8.47 0.28 10.68
CA ILE A 31 8.35 -1.10 10.25
C ILE A 31 9.40 -1.95 10.96
N SER A 32 8.97 -3.10 11.46
CA SER A 32 9.85 -4.10 12.05
C SER A 32 9.73 -5.39 11.25
N ARG A 33 10.87 -5.98 10.88
CA ARG A 33 10.90 -7.29 10.22
C ARG A 33 12.20 -8.00 10.58
N GLU A 34 12.19 -9.33 10.48
CA GLU A 34 13.33 -10.16 10.91
C GLU A 34 14.61 -9.89 10.12
N SER A 35 14.49 -9.56 8.83
CA SER A 35 15.65 -9.24 8.00
C SER A 35 15.18 -8.44 6.79
N GLU A 36 16.12 -7.88 6.05
CA GLU A 36 15.80 -7.15 4.82
C GLU A 36 15.23 -8.05 3.72
N ARG A 37 15.39 -9.36 3.87
CA ARG A 37 14.86 -10.33 2.92
C ARG A 37 13.48 -10.83 3.29
N SER A 38 13.02 -10.53 4.51
CA SER A 38 11.70 -10.94 4.95
C SER A 38 10.64 -10.19 4.15
N LEU A 39 9.65 -10.91 3.64
CA LEU A 39 8.54 -10.34 2.90
C LEU A 39 7.36 -9.98 3.79
N ILE A 40 7.50 -10.20 5.08
CA ILE A 40 6.47 -9.89 6.08
C ILE A 40 7.07 -8.99 7.16
N GLY A 41 6.36 -7.93 7.49
CA GLY A 41 6.76 -7.06 8.57
C GLY A 41 5.57 -6.67 9.43
N SER A 42 5.86 -5.94 10.50
CA SER A 42 4.84 -5.40 11.40
C SER A 42 5.13 -3.93 11.66
N ILE A 43 4.17 -3.22 12.24
CA ILE A 43 4.36 -1.82 12.61
C ILE A 43 4.48 -1.75 14.12
N LYS A 44 5.56 -1.16 14.59
CA LYS A 44 5.82 -1.01 16.02
C LYS A 44 4.72 -0.17 16.68
N GLY A 45 4.11 -0.69 17.71
CA GLY A 45 3.02 -0.01 18.41
C GLY A 45 1.63 -0.30 17.84
N TYR A 46 1.54 -1.03 16.74
CA TYR A 46 0.26 -1.35 16.07
C TYR A 46 0.21 -2.84 15.73
N PRO A 47 -0.08 -3.70 16.72
CA PRO A 47 -0.04 -5.15 16.51
C PRO A 47 -1.07 -5.67 15.51
N ASN A 48 -2.08 -4.87 15.21
CA ASN A 48 -3.11 -5.23 14.23
C ASN A 48 -2.74 -4.86 12.79
N ILE A 49 -1.59 -4.24 12.58
CA ILE A 49 -1.13 -3.86 11.23
C ILE A 49 -0.03 -4.80 10.76
N ARG A 50 -0.22 -5.39 9.60
CA ARG A 50 0.73 -6.27 8.96
C ARG A 50 1.22 -5.64 7.66
N VAL A 51 2.51 -5.77 7.38
CA VAL A 51 3.11 -5.25 6.15
C VAL A 51 3.59 -6.41 5.29
N LEU A 52 3.19 -6.41 4.03
CA LEU A 52 3.65 -7.40 3.06
C LEU A 52 4.45 -6.69 1.96
N TYR A 53 5.60 -7.27 1.64
CA TYR A 53 6.50 -6.73 0.62
C TYR A 53 6.31 -7.49 -0.69
N MET A 54 6.08 -6.77 -1.78
CA MET A 54 5.90 -7.38 -3.09
C MET A 54 6.28 -6.37 -4.18
N ASN A 55 6.29 -6.79 -5.44
CA ASN A 55 6.62 -5.86 -6.51
C ASN A 55 5.43 -4.95 -6.81
N ALA A 56 5.71 -3.84 -7.51
CA ALA A 56 4.73 -2.79 -7.75
C ALA A 56 3.48 -3.28 -8.50
N THR A 57 3.65 -4.14 -9.49
CA THR A 57 2.52 -4.67 -10.26
C THR A 57 1.66 -5.58 -9.39
N GLU A 58 2.29 -6.43 -8.59
CA GLU A 58 1.57 -7.33 -7.68
C GLU A 58 0.74 -6.56 -6.66
N ILE A 59 1.25 -5.40 -6.20
CA ILE A 59 0.51 -4.57 -5.24
C ILE A 59 -0.81 -4.11 -5.83
N ILE A 60 -0.78 -3.60 -7.06
CA ILE A 60 -1.98 -3.12 -7.74
C ILE A 60 -2.98 -4.26 -7.95
N GLU A 61 -2.52 -5.40 -8.44
CA GLU A 61 -3.36 -6.56 -8.66
C GLU A 61 -3.98 -7.09 -7.37
N ALA A 62 -3.18 -7.17 -6.32
CA ALA A 62 -3.65 -7.67 -5.03
C ALA A 62 -4.72 -6.77 -4.43
N LEU A 63 -4.52 -5.45 -4.48
CA LEU A 63 -5.52 -4.50 -4.01
C LEU A 63 -6.83 -4.63 -4.81
N GLY A 64 -6.72 -4.73 -6.12
CA GLY A 64 -7.90 -4.85 -6.97
C GLY A 64 -8.68 -6.13 -6.74
N LYS A 65 -8.04 -7.15 -6.19
CA LYS A 65 -8.68 -8.43 -5.86
C LYS A 65 -9.10 -8.54 -4.40
N GLY A 66 -8.92 -7.47 -3.64
CA GLY A 66 -9.27 -7.47 -2.22
C GLY A 66 -8.23 -8.13 -1.31
N ILE A 67 -7.04 -8.38 -1.82
CA ILE A 67 -5.93 -8.92 -1.03
C ILE A 67 -5.12 -7.74 -0.51
N GLY A 68 -5.22 -7.43 0.74
CA GLY A 68 -4.60 -6.25 1.30
C GLY A 68 -5.58 -5.09 1.38
N ASP A 69 -5.32 -4.18 2.27
CA ASP A 69 -6.21 -3.06 2.55
C ASP A 69 -5.67 -1.74 2.03
N ILE A 70 -4.36 -1.55 2.15
CA ILE A 70 -3.66 -0.33 1.73
C ILE A 70 -2.45 -0.77 0.91
N GLY A 71 -2.15 -0.04 -0.15
CA GLY A 71 -0.97 -0.33 -0.97
C GLY A 71 -0.24 0.94 -1.37
N ILE A 72 1.08 0.84 -1.47
CA ILE A 72 1.93 1.91 -1.94
C ILE A 72 2.59 1.44 -3.23
N SER A 73 2.33 2.14 -4.33
CA SER A 73 2.85 1.73 -5.63
C SER A 73 2.96 2.93 -6.57
N GLY A 74 3.33 2.67 -7.81
CA GLY A 74 3.46 3.71 -8.82
C GLY A 74 2.13 4.05 -9.47
N LYS A 75 1.88 5.33 -9.66
CA LYS A 75 0.66 5.81 -10.29
C LYS A 75 0.49 5.30 -11.72
N ASP A 76 1.60 5.20 -12.47
CA ASP A 76 1.56 4.72 -13.84
C ASP A 76 1.07 3.27 -13.93
N LEU A 77 1.48 2.44 -12.98
CA LEU A 77 1.03 1.04 -12.94
C LEU A 77 -0.45 0.94 -12.65
N TRP A 78 -0.97 1.81 -11.78
CA TRP A 78 -2.40 1.87 -11.53
C TRP A 78 -3.16 2.29 -12.78
N ARG A 79 -2.67 3.30 -13.51
CA ARG A 79 -3.30 3.76 -14.76
C ARG A 79 -3.31 2.70 -15.85
N GLU A 80 -2.26 1.87 -15.89
CA GLU A 80 -2.12 0.82 -16.89
C GLU A 80 -2.85 -0.47 -16.53
N SER A 81 -3.37 -0.57 -15.32
CA SER A 81 -4.05 -1.79 -14.88
C SER A 81 -5.42 -1.94 -15.55
N GLU A 82 -5.93 -3.17 -15.54
CA GLU A 82 -7.24 -3.45 -16.13
C GLU A 82 -8.35 -2.66 -15.43
N GLN A 83 -9.38 -2.32 -16.19
CA GLN A 83 -10.52 -1.55 -15.68
C GLN A 83 -11.16 -2.19 -14.45
N SER A 84 -11.29 -3.51 -14.47
CA SER A 84 -11.86 -4.25 -13.33
C SER A 84 -11.03 -4.10 -12.06
N ILE A 85 -9.72 -3.97 -12.21
CA ILE A 85 -8.81 -3.76 -11.09
C ILE A 85 -8.85 -2.31 -10.63
N GLN A 86 -8.76 -1.36 -11.57
CA GLN A 86 -8.80 0.07 -11.26
C GLN A 86 -10.06 0.47 -10.50
N SER A 87 -11.20 -0.07 -10.91
CA SER A 87 -12.48 0.30 -10.31
C SER A 87 -12.60 -0.14 -8.83
N ASN A 88 -11.79 -1.09 -8.41
CA ASN A 88 -11.78 -1.57 -7.03
C ASN A 88 -10.74 -0.88 -6.16
N ILE A 89 -10.02 0.09 -6.72
CA ILE A 89 -8.94 0.80 -6.02
C ILE A 89 -9.25 2.28 -5.96
N ALA A 90 -9.19 2.86 -4.78
CA ALA A 90 -9.32 4.30 -4.58
C ALA A 90 -7.98 4.90 -4.20
N LEU A 91 -7.66 6.07 -4.74
CA LEU A 91 -6.42 6.76 -4.40
C LEU A 91 -6.63 7.60 -3.14
N ALA A 92 -5.89 7.27 -2.08
CA ALA A 92 -5.97 8.00 -0.83
C ALA A 92 -5.04 9.22 -0.82
N LYS A 93 -3.87 9.09 -1.44
CA LYS A 93 -2.90 10.17 -1.48
C LYS A 93 -1.90 9.99 -2.62
N GLU A 94 -1.40 11.08 -3.18
CA GLU A 94 -0.34 11.07 -4.17
C GLU A 94 0.89 11.77 -3.62
N TYR A 95 2.06 11.23 -3.93
CA TYR A 95 3.34 11.84 -3.59
C TYR A 95 4.13 12.04 -4.87
N ASN A 96 4.45 13.29 -5.18
CA ASN A 96 5.22 13.64 -6.36
C ASN A 96 6.64 14.02 -5.92
N TRP A 97 7.52 13.04 -5.90
CA TRP A 97 8.91 13.24 -5.51
C TRP A 97 9.83 13.07 -6.71
N GLY A 98 10.23 14.20 -7.30
CA GLY A 98 11.12 14.17 -8.44
C GLY A 98 10.48 13.49 -9.65
N ARG A 99 11.04 12.36 -10.08
CA ARG A 99 10.57 11.63 -11.27
C ARG A 99 9.55 10.55 -10.96
N SER A 100 9.26 10.33 -9.69
CA SER A 100 8.38 9.24 -9.29
C SER A 100 7.08 9.75 -8.74
N ASP A 101 5.98 9.28 -9.31
CA ASP A 101 4.64 9.54 -8.78
C ASP A 101 4.24 8.31 -7.99
N LEU A 102 4.29 8.44 -6.67
CA LEU A 102 3.93 7.38 -5.75
C LEU A 102 2.51 7.62 -5.25
N ILE A 103 1.71 6.57 -5.22
CA ILE A 103 0.35 6.68 -4.69
C ILE A 103 0.19 5.77 -3.48
N VAL A 104 -0.66 6.21 -2.57
CA VAL A 104 -1.20 5.38 -1.50
C VAL A 104 -2.62 5.05 -1.92
N ALA A 105 -2.88 3.80 -2.17
CA ALA A 105 -4.16 3.32 -2.68
C ALA A 105 -4.84 2.43 -1.65
N VAL A 106 -6.15 2.43 -1.65
CA VAL A 106 -6.94 1.59 -0.74
C VAL A 106 -7.98 0.82 -1.55
N ASP A 107 -8.39 -0.33 -1.02
CA ASP A 107 -9.53 -1.06 -1.54
C ASP A 107 -10.76 -0.16 -1.40
N THR A 108 -11.62 -0.12 -2.41
CA THR A 108 -12.81 0.73 -2.39
C THR A 108 -13.74 0.45 -1.20
N MET A 109 -13.72 -0.74 -0.66
CA MET A 109 -14.47 -1.08 0.54
C MET A 109 -14.03 -0.24 1.74
N TRP A 110 -12.75 0.13 1.78
CA TRP A 110 -12.20 1.00 2.82
C TRP A 110 -12.79 2.42 2.76
N LEU A 111 -13.08 2.87 1.56
CA LEU A 111 -13.65 4.20 1.37
C LEU A 111 -14.99 4.31 2.08
N ASP A 112 -15.81 3.27 2.00
CA ASP A 112 -17.10 3.22 2.67
C ASP A 112 -16.96 3.21 4.19
N CYS A 113 -15.91 2.59 4.71
CA CYS A 113 -15.65 2.56 6.15
C CYS A 113 -15.10 3.88 6.67
N VAL A 114 -14.31 4.58 5.86
CA VAL A 114 -13.65 5.84 6.26
C VAL A 114 -14.56 7.04 6.05
N ASN A 115 -15.41 6.99 5.03
CA ASN A 115 -16.36 8.05 4.70
C ASN A 115 -17.79 7.51 4.68
N PRO A 116 -18.33 7.12 5.80
CA PRO A 116 -19.72 6.66 5.84
C PRO A 116 -20.62 7.85 5.53
N THR A 117 -21.33 7.74 4.48
CA THR A 117 -22.32 8.77 4.11
C THR A 117 -23.68 8.46 4.71
#